data_ec3fd1dfc5043cc8a28d0adff1848b47
#
_entry.id   ec3fd1dfc5043cc8a28d0adff1848b47
#
_cell.length_a   1.000
_cell.length_b   1.000
_cell.length_c   1.000
_cell.angle_alpha   90.00
_cell.angle_beta   90.00
_cell.angle_gamma   90.00
#
_symmetry.space_group_name_H-M   'P 1'
#
loop_
_entity.id
_entity.type
_entity.pdbx_description
1 polymer ?
#
loop_
_entity_poly.entity_id
_entity_poly.type
_entity_poly.pdbx_seq_one_letter_code
_entity_poly.pdbx_strand_id
1 'polypeptide(L)'
;MVTPQRIELIGNEVAISWSDGSESYLTMERLRASSPSAENTGERDLLGRQYGGTDQKHFPGVTVKSWRIIGGYAIQFDFSDGHNTGLYGFDYLRGLGDQD
;
A
#
# COMPACT_ATOMS: atom_id res chain seq x y z
N MET A 1 -13.21 7.49 13.58
CA MET A 1 -12.11 7.05 12.73
C MET A 1 -12.64 6.43 11.46
N VAL A 2 -12.04 6.74 10.34
CA VAL A 2 -12.48 6.20 9.06
C VAL A 2 -11.84 4.84 8.86
N THR A 3 -12.66 3.86 8.54
CA THR A 3 -12.19 2.49 8.37
C THR A 3 -12.66 1.95 7.02
N PRO A 4 -12.01 0.92 6.52
CA PRO A 4 -12.44 0.34 5.25
C PRO A 4 -13.68 -0.49 5.45
N GLN A 5 -14.66 -0.32 4.57
CA GLN A 5 -15.87 -1.09 4.61
C GLN A 5 -15.87 -2.19 3.56
N ARG A 6 -15.11 -2.02 2.49
CA ARG A 6 -15.10 -2.99 1.42
C ARG A 6 -13.77 -2.90 0.72
N ILE A 7 -13.16 -4.02 0.43
CA ILE A 7 -11.90 -4.07 -0.28
C ILE A 7 -12.06 -5.09 -1.40
N GLU A 8 -11.77 -4.67 -2.63
CA GLU A 8 -11.92 -5.54 -3.78
C GLU A 8 -10.67 -5.49 -4.63
N LEU A 9 -10.29 -6.63 -5.17
CA LEU A 9 -9.18 -6.71 -6.09
C LEU A 9 -9.76 -6.76 -7.49
N ILE A 10 -9.54 -5.72 -8.26
CA ILE A 10 -10.13 -5.59 -9.57
C ILE A 10 -9.03 -5.41 -10.58
N GLY A 11 -8.79 -6.43 -11.42
CA GLY A 11 -7.70 -6.34 -12.38
C GLY A 11 -6.39 -6.12 -11.65
N ASN A 12 -5.71 -5.03 -11.94
CA ASN A 12 -4.46 -4.73 -11.27
C ASN A 12 -4.62 -3.62 -10.25
N GLU A 13 -5.85 -3.41 -9.77
CA GLU A 13 -6.09 -2.36 -8.79
C GLU A 13 -6.73 -2.90 -7.53
N VAL A 14 -6.51 -2.20 -6.43
CA VAL A 14 -7.19 -2.47 -5.18
C VAL A 14 -8.16 -1.34 -4.96
N ALA A 15 -9.44 -1.66 -4.80
CA ALA A 15 -10.46 -0.66 -4.57
C ALA A 15 -10.92 -0.76 -3.12
N ILE A 16 -10.89 0.34 -2.40
CA ILE A 16 -11.27 0.37 -1.00
C ILE A 16 -12.38 1.39 -0.81
N SER A 17 -13.50 0.97 -0.24
CA SER A 17 -14.57 1.87 0.13
C SER A 17 -14.45 2.14 1.61
N TRP A 18 -14.48 3.41 1.98
CA TRP A 18 -14.25 3.81 3.37
C TRP A 18 -15.56 4.16 4.07
N SER A 19 -15.52 4.13 5.39
CA SER A 19 -16.73 4.33 6.18
C SER A 19 -17.31 5.74 6.03
N ASP A 20 -16.54 6.69 5.55
CA ASP A 20 -17.07 8.04 5.35
C ASP A 20 -17.64 8.24 3.96
N GLY A 21 -17.76 7.18 3.18
CA GLY A 21 -18.34 7.28 1.84
C GLY A 21 -17.33 7.53 0.74
N SER A 22 -16.07 7.74 1.07
CA SER A 22 -15.08 7.96 0.04
C SER A 22 -14.54 6.64 -0.45
N GLU A 23 -13.80 6.67 -1.55
CA GLU A 23 -13.23 5.48 -2.15
C GLU A 23 -11.81 5.75 -2.59
N SER A 24 -10.98 4.74 -2.54
CA SER A 24 -9.60 4.84 -3.00
C SER A 24 -9.33 3.74 -4.00
N TYR A 25 -8.62 4.08 -5.07
CA TYR A 25 -8.26 3.11 -6.10
C TYR A 25 -6.75 3.19 -6.28
N LEU A 26 -6.06 2.08 -6.06
CA LEU A 26 -4.61 2.06 -6.11
C LEU A 26 -4.16 0.93 -7.01
N THR A 27 -3.21 1.19 -7.89
CA THR A 27 -2.69 0.09 -8.69
C THR A 27 -1.87 -0.81 -7.77
N MET A 28 -1.83 -2.08 -8.07
CA MET A 28 -1.10 -3.01 -7.23
C MET A 28 0.40 -2.73 -7.27
N GLU A 29 0.90 -2.28 -8.41
CA GLU A 29 2.30 -1.92 -8.50
C GLU A 29 2.62 -0.73 -7.61
N ARG A 30 1.73 0.26 -7.58
CA ARG A 30 1.96 1.40 -6.75
C ARG A 30 1.91 1.04 -5.29
N LEU A 31 0.99 0.16 -4.90
CA LEU A 31 0.95 -0.28 -3.52
C LEU A 31 2.25 -0.97 -3.15
N ARG A 32 2.77 -1.82 -4.03
CA ARG A 32 4.01 -2.51 -3.72
C ARG A 32 5.16 -1.53 -3.57
N ALA A 33 5.22 -0.55 -4.45
CA ALA A 33 6.29 0.44 -4.41
C ALA A 33 6.21 1.32 -3.18
N SER A 34 5.02 1.47 -2.60
CA SER A 34 4.81 2.34 -1.46
C SER A 34 4.78 1.57 -0.15
N SER A 35 5.27 0.35 -0.12
CA SER A 35 5.20 -0.48 1.07
C SER A 35 5.94 0.16 2.23
N PRO A 36 5.29 0.34 3.36
CA PRO A 36 5.93 0.94 4.51
C PRO A 36 6.59 -0.12 5.39
N SER A 37 7.40 -0.98 4.80
CA SER A 37 8.02 -2.01 5.57
C SER A 37 9.14 -1.43 6.41
N ALA A 38 9.49 -2.14 7.43
CA ALA A 38 10.47 -1.63 8.36
C ALA A 38 11.81 -1.40 7.70
N GLU A 39 12.15 -2.20 6.75
CA GLU A 39 13.41 -1.99 6.16
C GLU A 39 13.48 -0.72 5.41
N ASN A 40 12.38 -0.25 4.93
CA ASN A 40 12.41 0.96 4.20
C ASN A 40 12.43 2.15 5.06
N THR A 41 11.91 2.08 6.22
CA THR A 41 11.79 3.27 6.98
C THR A 41 13.05 3.70 7.57
N GLY A 42 13.75 2.94 8.13
CA GLY A 42 14.85 3.41 8.86
C GLY A 42 15.82 4.12 8.08
N GLU A 43 16.39 3.52 7.24
CA GLU A 43 17.40 4.14 6.62
C GLU A 43 17.07 5.08 5.69
N ARG A 44 16.03 4.89 5.13
CA ARG A 44 15.85 5.66 4.13
C ARG A 44 15.82 7.02 4.41
N ASP A 45 15.34 7.34 5.38
CA ASP A 45 15.18 8.64 5.56
C ASP A 45 16.38 9.39 5.60
N LEU A 46 17.41 8.93 5.95
CA LEU A 46 18.52 9.68 6.04
C LEU A 46 19.09 9.90 4.76
N LEU A 47 19.33 8.96 4.14
CA LEU A 47 20.00 9.15 3.02
C LEU A 47 19.26 9.03 1.91
N GLY A 48 18.58 8.37 2.01
CA GLY A 48 17.98 8.08 0.92
C GLY A 48 17.32 9.05 0.30
N ARG A 49 17.10 9.67 0.67
CA ARG A 49 16.43 10.41 0.07
C ARG A 49 16.78 10.51 -1.15
N GLN A 50 17.41 10.17 -1.40
CA GLN A 50 17.70 10.09 -2.35
C GLN A 50 17.72 9.39 -3.11
N TYR A 51 17.79 9.14 -3.15
CA TYR A 51 17.99 8.54 -3.93
C TYR A 51 17.65 7.67 -4.36
N GLY A 52 18.02 7.69 -4.42
CA GLY A 52 18.09 6.50 -4.92
C GLY A 52 16.99 5.72 -4.95
N GLY A 53 16.49 5.54 -4.00
CA GLY A 53 15.47 4.65 -3.96
C GLY A 53 14.48 4.79 -5.03
N THR A 54 14.54 5.79 -5.72
CA THR A 54 13.55 5.96 -6.68
C THR A 54 13.51 4.88 -7.65
N ASP A 55 14.56 4.40 -8.08
CA ASP A 55 14.50 3.41 -9.05
C ASP A 55 13.92 2.19 -8.56
N GLN A 56 14.06 1.94 -7.34
CA GLN A 56 13.56 0.74 -6.81
C GLN A 56 12.09 0.74 -6.65
N LYS A 57 11.41 1.75 -7.02
CA LYS A 57 9.99 1.80 -6.86
C LYS A 57 9.26 1.29 -8.07
N HIS A 58 9.89 0.49 -8.85
CA HIS A 58 9.25 -0.02 -10.04
C HIS A 58 9.10 -1.52 -9.92
N PHE A 59 7.88 -1.99 -9.86
CA PHE A 59 7.59 -3.40 -9.68
C PHE A 59 6.60 -3.89 -10.72
N PRO A 60 7.00 -3.92 -11.98
CA PRO A 60 6.06 -4.24 -13.05
C PRO A 60 5.54 -5.67 -12.90
N GLY A 61 4.26 -5.80 -13.05
CA GLY A 61 3.64 -7.13 -13.01
C GLY A 61 3.35 -7.68 -11.63
N VAL A 62 3.73 -6.98 -10.58
CA VAL A 62 3.44 -7.47 -9.25
C VAL A 62 1.96 -7.26 -8.95
N THR A 63 1.32 -8.26 -8.38
CA THR A 63 -0.11 -8.17 -8.05
C THR A 63 -0.31 -8.49 -6.58
N VAL A 64 -1.49 -8.16 -6.07
CA VAL A 64 -1.89 -8.49 -4.72
C VAL A 64 -2.64 -9.80 -4.77
N LYS A 65 -2.21 -10.77 -3.99
CA LYS A 65 -2.85 -12.07 -3.95
C LYS A 65 -3.93 -12.13 -2.89
N SER A 66 -3.72 -11.47 -1.78
CA SER A 66 -4.71 -11.45 -0.71
C SER A 66 -4.40 -10.30 0.23
N TRP A 67 -5.28 -10.08 1.18
CA TRP A 67 -5.08 -9.03 2.16
C TRP A 67 -5.74 -9.40 3.46
N ARG A 68 -5.34 -8.74 4.55
CA ARG A 68 -6.01 -8.94 5.82
C ARG A 68 -5.95 -7.65 6.63
N ILE A 69 -6.94 -7.44 7.47
CA ILE A 69 -6.96 -6.27 8.32
C ILE A 69 -6.25 -6.59 9.62
N ILE A 70 -5.33 -5.71 10.01
CA ILE A 70 -4.53 -5.91 11.19
C ILE A 70 -4.97 -4.93 12.25
N GLY A 71 -5.40 -5.44 13.37
CA GLY A 71 -5.84 -4.61 14.45
C GLY A 71 -7.00 -3.75 14.05
N GLY A 72 -7.18 -2.70 14.10
CA GLY A 72 -8.21 -1.82 13.60
C GLY A 72 -7.59 -0.63 12.95
N TYR A 73 -6.36 -0.77 12.44
CA TYR A 73 -5.66 0.40 11.98
C TYR A 73 -4.90 0.21 10.68
N ALA A 74 -4.71 -1.01 10.21
CA ALA A 74 -3.87 -1.22 9.04
C ALA A 74 -4.33 -2.40 8.22
N ILE A 75 -3.84 -2.49 6.99
CA ILE A 75 -4.10 -3.62 6.12
C ILE A 75 -2.75 -4.18 5.69
N GLN A 76 -2.62 -5.47 5.71
CA GLN A 76 -1.43 -6.15 5.23
C GLN A 76 -1.78 -6.80 3.90
N PHE A 77 -0.98 -6.58 2.88
CA PHE A 77 -1.22 -7.17 1.56
C PHE A 77 -0.16 -8.24 1.29
N ASP A 78 -0.57 -9.30 0.62
CA ASP A 78 0.33 -10.37 0.25
C ASP A 78 0.58 -10.24 -1.26
N PHE A 79 1.76 -9.86 -1.64
CA PHE A 79 2.06 -9.57 -3.03
C PHE A 79 2.63 -10.79 -3.75
N SER A 80 2.48 -10.82 -5.05
CA SER A 80 2.87 -11.97 -5.85
C SER A 80 4.37 -12.23 -5.83
N ASP A 81 5.18 -11.24 -5.48
CA ASP A 81 6.62 -11.43 -5.39
C ASP A 81 7.05 -11.89 -4.00
N GLY A 82 6.12 -12.23 -3.14
CA GLY A 82 6.46 -12.73 -1.82
C GLY A 82 6.56 -11.67 -0.74
N HIS A 83 6.42 -10.41 -1.10
CA HIS A 83 6.51 -9.33 -0.11
C HIS A 83 5.20 -9.28 0.67
N ASN A 84 5.26 -9.35 1.98
CA ASN A 84 4.04 -9.29 2.79
C ASN A 84 4.29 -8.68 4.16
N THR A 85 5.35 -7.90 4.31
CA THR A 85 5.67 -7.37 5.63
C THR A 85 5.20 -5.96 5.87
N GLY A 86 4.73 -5.26 4.87
CA GLY A 86 4.30 -3.88 5.08
C GLY A 86 2.92 -3.80 5.71
N LEU A 87 2.76 -2.93 6.67
CA LEU A 87 1.46 -2.67 7.27
C LEU A 87 1.02 -1.29 6.81
N TYR A 88 -0.01 -1.25 6.00
CA TYR A 88 -0.47 0.02 5.43
C TYR A 88 -1.55 0.59 6.34
N GLY A 89 -1.23 1.62 7.09
CA GLY A 89 -2.22 2.26 7.93
C GLY A 89 -3.37 2.81 7.11
N PHE A 90 -4.54 2.92 7.69
CA PHE A 90 -5.71 3.39 6.95
C PHE A 90 -5.46 4.80 6.42
N ASP A 91 -4.91 5.69 7.23
CA ASP A 91 -4.65 7.05 6.77
C ASP A 91 -3.61 7.07 5.68
N TYR A 92 -2.63 6.22 5.76
CA TYR A 92 -1.58 6.15 4.75
C TYR A 92 -2.19 5.72 3.41
N LEU A 93 -3.07 4.72 3.43
CA LEU A 93 -3.70 4.26 2.21
C LEU A 93 -4.59 5.35 1.61
N ARG A 94 -5.29 6.08 2.45
CA ARG A 94 -6.14 7.14 1.94
C ARG A 94 -5.30 8.23 1.29
N GLY A 95 -4.17 8.54 1.88
CA GLY A 95 -3.27 9.52 1.30
C GLY A 95 -2.70 9.08 -0.03
N LEU A 96 -2.38 7.78 -0.16
CA LEU A 96 -1.89 7.30 -1.42
C LEU A 96 -2.96 7.41 -2.50
N GLY A 97 -4.18 7.08 -2.17
CA GLY A 97 -5.25 7.17 -3.15
C GLY A 97 -5.51 8.60 -3.59
N ASP A 98 -5.36 9.53 -2.69
CA ASP A 98 -5.59 10.92 -3.03
C ASP A 98 -4.52 11.49 -3.94
N GLN A 99 -3.39 10.86 -4.03
CA GLN A 99 -2.32 11.35 -4.86
C GLN A 99 -2.48 10.94 -6.30
N ASP A 100 -3.40 10.10 -6.61
CA ASP A 100 -3.63 9.73 -7.97
C ASP A 100 -4.44 10.79 -8.71
#